data_6100dae8af8f5e5cc4397ab12e05f1ae
#
_entry.id   6100dae8af8f5e5cc4397ab12e05f1ae
#
_cell.length_a   1.000
_cell.length_b   1.000
_cell.length_c   1.000
_cell.angle_alpha   90.00
_cell.angle_beta   90.00
_cell.angle_gamma   90.00
#
_symmetry.space_group_name_H-M   'P 1'
#
loop_
_entity.id
_entity.type
_entity.pdbx_description
1 polymer ?
#
loop_
_entity_poly.entity_id
_entity_poly.type
_entity_poly.pdbx_seq_one_letter_code
_entity_poly.pdbx_strand_id
1 'polypeptide(L)'
;LVWKIEFAASAEKELARLDKSAAGRIVKYLRERVAIDPRASGKSLRGDHAGFWRYRIGDYRVICEILDEKISVLVVRVGHRKEVYR
;
A
#
# COMPACT_ATOMS: atom_id res chain seq x y z
N LEU A 1 -17.28 -1.82 -9.04
CA LEU A 1 -17.04 -1.04 -7.84
C LEU A 1 -15.56 -0.75 -7.68
N VAL A 2 -15.20 0.53 -7.59
CA VAL A 2 -13.79 0.94 -7.46
C VAL A 2 -13.55 1.43 -6.04
N TRP A 3 -12.51 0.88 -5.40
CA TRP A 3 -12.12 1.25 -4.06
C TRP A 3 -11.35 2.56 -4.09
N LYS A 4 -11.59 3.39 -3.11
CA LYS A 4 -10.86 4.64 -2.96
C LYS A 4 -9.48 4.36 -2.38
N ILE A 5 -8.45 4.98 -2.96
CA ILE A 5 -7.08 4.86 -2.43
C ILE A 5 -6.76 6.15 -1.68
N GLU A 6 -6.48 6.01 -0.39
CA GLU A 6 -6.12 7.13 0.47
C GLU A 6 -4.72 6.92 1.02
N PHE A 7 -4.02 8.00 1.31
CA PHE A 7 -2.64 7.95 1.83
C PHE A 7 -2.58 8.63 3.18
N ALA A 8 -2.09 7.90 4.18
CA ALA A 8 -1.76 8.50 5.46
C ALA A 8 -0.57 9.44 5.28
N ALA A 9 -0.42 10.41 6.17
CA ALA A 9 0.67 11.38 6.11
C ALA A 9 2.04 10.68 6.09
N SER A 10 2.20 9.59 6.87
CA SER A 10 3.43 8.81 6.89
C SER A 10 3.75 8.22 5.51
N ALA A 11 2.74 7.70 4.83
CA ALA A 11 2.92 7.12 3.50
C ALA A 11 3.22 8.19 2.46
N GLU A 12 2.57 9.35 2.56
CA GLU A 12 2.86 10.46 1.64
C GLU A 12 4.31 10.90 1.74
N LYS A 13 4.83 11.01 2.95
CA LYS A 13 6.22 11.38 3.17
C LYS A 13 7.18 10.36 2.60
N GLU A 14 6.90 9.08 2.83
CA GLU A 14 7.75 8.00 2.32
C GLU A 14 7.73 7.95 0.80
N LEU A 15 6.56 8.11 0.20
CA LEU A 15 6.40 8.11 -1.25
C LEU A 15 7.17 9.27 -1.89
N ALA A 16 7.14 10.44 -1.25
CA ALA A 16 7.84 11.61 -1.73
C ALA A 16 9.38 11.46 -1.74
N ARG A 17 9.91 10.55 -0.92
CA ARG A 17 11.34 10.28 -0.86
C ARG A 17 11.82 9.32 -1.94
N LEU A 18 10.91 8.61 -2.59
CA LEU A 18 11.27 7.69 -3.65
C LEU A 18 11.53 8.46 -4.94
N ASP A 19 12.30 7.85 -5.86
CA ASP A 19 12.44 8.46 -7.17
C ASP A 19 11.08 8.42 -7.89
N LYS A 20 10.92 9.28 -8.87
CA LYS A 20 9.63 9.42 -9.58
C LYS A 20 9.19 8.14 -10.26
N SER A 21 10.14 7.36 -10.77
CA SER A 21 9.85 6.11 -11.44
C SER A 21 9.25 5.08 -10.48
N ALA A 22 9.88 4.92 -9.31
CA ALA A 22 9.39 4.00 -8.29
C ALA A 22 8.03 4.44 -7.74
N ALA A 23 7.90 5.73 -7.42
CA ALA A 23 6.65 6.28 -6.91
C ALA A 23 5.52 6.11 -7.93
N GLY A 24 5.81 6.36 -9.20
CA GLY A 24 4.84 6.18 -10.27
C GLY A 24 4.35 4.75 -10.42
N ARG A 25 5.27 3.78 -10.32
CA ARG A 25 4.90 2.36 -10.39
C ARG A 25 4.00 1.96 -9.23
N ILE A 26 4.30 2.45 -8.05
CA ILE A 26 3.50 2.15 -6.86
C ILE A 26 2.09 2.72 -7.01
N VAL A 27 1.97 3.99 -7.39
CA VAL A 27 0.67 4.63 -7.57
C VAL A 27 -0.13 3.94 -8.68
N LYS A 28 0.52 3.58 -9.77
CA LYS A 28 -0.12 2.87 -10.87
C LYS A 28 -0.67 1.52 -10.42
N TYR A 29 0.12 0.76 -9.67
CA TYR A 29 -0.31 -0.53 -9.14
C TYR A 29 -1.54 -0.37 -8.23
N LEU A 30 -1.51 0.61 -7.35
CA LEU A 30 -2.62 0.87 -6.44
C LEU A 30 -3.90 1.19 -7.22
N ARG A 31 -3.80 2.05 -8.23
CA ARG A 31 -4.96 2.46 -9.01
C ARG A 31 -5.49 1.37 -9.94
N GLU A 32 -4.60 0.61 -10.56
CA GLU A 32 -4.99 -0.36 -11.59
C GLU A 32 -5.33 -1.73 -11.02
N ARG A 33 -4.77 -2.08 -9.87
CA ARG A 33 -4.98 -3.41 -9.29
C ARG A 33 -5.70 -3.36 -7.95
N VAL A 34 -5.15 -2.59 -7.01
CA VAL A 34 -5.68 -2.57 -5.65
C VAL A 34 -7.07 -1.94 -5.59
N ALA A 35 -7.30 -0.87 -6.33
CA ALA A 35 -8.59 -0.20 -6.35
C ALA A 35 -9.69 -1.07 -6.96
N ILE A 36 -9.32 -2.01 -7.82
CA ILE A 36 -10.29 -2.92 -8.44
C ILE A 36 -10.65 -4.06 -7.51
N ASP A 37 -9.65 -4.68 -6.87
CA ASP A 37 -9.87 -5.76 -5.93
C ASP A 37 -8.70 -5.81 -4.93
N PRO A 38 -8.88 -5.21 -3.74
CA PRO A 38 -7.77 -5.09 -2.78
C PRO A 38 -7.19 -6.41 -2.29
N ARG A 39 -7.98 -7.47 -2.30
CA ARG A 39 -7.54 -8.77 -1.78
C ARG A 39 -7.14 -9.76 -2.87
N ALA A 40 -7.18 -9.36 -4.14
CA ALA A 40 -6.76 -10.22 -5.24
C ALA A 40 -5.25 -10.46 -5.24
N SER A 41 -4.48 -9.55 -4.66
CA SER A 41 -3.03 -9.67 -4.55
C SER A 41 -2.58 -9.26 -3.16
N GLY A 42 -1.30 -9.47 -2.86
CA GLY A 42 -0.78 -9.17 -1.55
C GLY A 42 -1.10 -10.23 -0.52
N LYS A 43 -0.82 -9.93 0.73
CA LYS A 43 -1.05 -10.86 1.85
C LYS A 43 -1.40 -10.08 3.12
N SER A 44 -2.20 -10.71 3.97
CA SER A 44 -2.44 -10.19 5.31
C SER A 44 -1.18 -10.37 6.16
N LEU A 45 -0.95 -9.43 7.08
CA LEU A 45 0.17 -9.50 8.00
C LEU A 45 -0.27 -10.14 9.32
N ARG A 46 0.72 -10.66 10.06
CA ARG A 46 0.48 -11.35 11.34
C ARG A 46 1.28 -10.67 12.45
N GLY A 47 1.05 -11.12 13.68
CA GLY A 47 1.77 -10.64 14.85
C GLY A 47 1.48 -9.17 15.12
N ASP A 48 2.52 -8.39 15.34
CA ASP A 48 2.40 -6.96 15.66
C ASP A 48 1.80 -6.14 14.53
N HIS A 49 1.75 -6.69 13.31
CA HIS A 49 1.18 -6.02 12.14
C HIS A 49 -0.18 -6.59 11.73
N ALA A 50 -0.82 -7.36 12.62
CA ALA A 50 -2.13 -7.94 12.34
C ALA A 50 -3.14 -6.84 12.01
N GLY A 51 -4.00 -7.12 11.04
CA GLY A 51 -4.99 -6.15 10.58
C GLY A 51 -4.55 -5.33 9.38
N PHE A 52 -3.29 -5.46 8.99
CA PHE A 52 -2.77 -4.77 7.81
C PHE A 52 -2.58 -5.72 6.64
N TRP A 53 -2.49 -5.16 5.44
CA TRP A 53 -2.33 -5.90 4.19
C TRP A 53 -1.08 -5.38 3.48
N ARG A 54 -0.28 -6.27 2.92
CA ARG A 54 0.98 -5.92 2.28
C ARG A 54 0.92 -6.21 0.79
N TYR A 55 1.38 -5.25 -0.02
CA TYR A 55 1.60 -5.46 -1.44
C TYR A 55 3.10 -5.39 -1.75
N ARG A 56 3.55 -6.25 -2.66
CA ARG A 56 4.92 -6.21 -3.18
C ARG A 56 4.88 -5.58 -4.56
N ILE A 57 5.65 -4.52 -4.75
CA ILE A 57 5.73 -3.83 -6.03
C ILE A 57 7.21 -3.66 -6.33
N GLY A 58 7.78 -4.61 -7.09
CA GLY A 58 9.23 -4.69 -7.28
C GLY A 58 9.92 -4.92 -5.94
N ASP A 59 10.91 -4.10 -5.63
CA ASP A 59 11.65 -4.17 -4.36
C ASP A 59 10.98 -3.40 -3.24
N TYR A 60 9.81 -2.83 -3.50
CA TYR A 60 9.11 -2.02 -2.52
C TYR A 60 7.99 -2.80 -1.84
N ARG A 61 7.70 -2.39 -0.62
CA ARG A 61 6.56 -2.91 0.16
C ARG A 61 5.62 -1.76 0.45
N VAL A 62 4.34 -2.03 0.28
CA VAL A 62 3.29 -1.07 0.60
C VAL A 62 2.39 -1.73 1.62
N ILE A 63 2.25 -1.10 2.77
CA ILE A 63 1.40 -1.59 3.86
C ILE A 63 0.14 -0.75 3.88
N CYS A 64 -1.00 -1.42 3.86
CA CYS A 64 -2.30 -0.77 3.78
C CYS A 64 -3.26 -1.33 4.81
N GLU A 65 -4.28 -0.57 5.10
CA GLU A 65 -5.43 -1.02 5.85
C GLU A 65 -6.63 -1.03 4.90
N ILE A 66 -7.30 -2.18 4.78
CA ILE A 66 -8.46 -2.31 3.92
C ILE A 66 -9.70 -2.01 4.74
N LEU A 67 -10.37 -0.90 4.41
CA LEU A 67 -11.52 -0.41 5.16
C LEU A 67 -12.79 -0.76 4.40
N ASP A 68 -13.31 -1.97 4.64
CA ASP A 68 -14.44 -2.51 3.89
C ASP A 68 -15.68 -1.63 3.97
N GLU A 69 -15.97 -1.10 5.15
CA GLU A 69 -17.17 -0.27 5.36
C GLU A 69 -17.15 1.00 4.53
N LYS A 70 -15.96 1.52 4.26
CA LYS A 70 -15.78 2.76 3.49
C LYS A 70 -15.44 2.50 2.03
N ILE A 71 -15.27 1.24 1.65
CA ILE A 71 -14.79 0.84 0.32
C ILE A 71 -13.53 1.66 -0.01
N SER A 72 -12.59 1.62 0.93
CA SER A 72 -11.39 2.43 0.87
C SER A 72 -10.18 1.61 1.30
N VAL A 73 -9.04 1.93 0.72
CA VAL A 73 -7.74 1.34 1.09
C VAL A 73 -6.84 2.49 1.55
N LEU A 74 -6.44 2.43 2.82
CA LEU A 74 -5.57 3.45 3.40
C LEU A 74 -4.13 2.97 3.36
N VAL A 75 -3.30 3.64 2.59
CA VAL A 75 -1.86 3.35 2.50
C VAL A 75 -1.17 3.97 3.71
N VAL A 76 -0.55 3.15 4.55
CA VAL A 76 0.06 3.63 5.81
C VAL A 76 1.59 3.62 5.76
N ARG A 77 2.21 2.71 5.01
CA ARG A 77 3.66 2.66 4.88
C ARG A 77 4.06 2.34 3.44
N VAL A 78 5.12 2.98 2.99
CA VAL A 78 5.73 2.71 1.69
C VAL A 78 7.24 2.70 1.88
N GLY A 79 7.93 1.70 1.38
CA GLY A 79 9.37 1.69 1.49
C GLY A 79 10.02 0.47 0.87
N HIS A 80 11.34 0.48 0.90
CA HIS A 80 12.11 -0.66 0.44
C HIS A 80 11.85 -1.86 1.35
N ARG A 81 11.86 -3.06 0.78
CA ARG A 81 11.54 -4.29 1.50
C ARG A 81 12.28 -4.48 2.82
N LYS A 82 13.49 -3.89 2.95
CA LYS A 82 14.29 -4.03 4.16
C LYS A 82 13.95 -3.03 5.25
N GLU A 83 13.13 -2.02 4.95
CA GLU A 83 12.90 -0.88 5.86
C GLU A 83 11.49 -0.79 6.41
N VAL A 84 10.51 -1.33 5.70
CA VAL A 84 9.08 -1.12 5.98
C VAL A 84 8.63 -1.65 7.33
N TYR A 85 9.29 -2.69 7.83
CA TYR A 85 8.89 -3.34 9.08
C TYR A 85 9.65 -2.86 10.32
N ARG A 86 10.44 -1.84 10.17
CA ARG A 86 11.20 -1.28 11.31
C ARG A 86 10.35 -0.34 12.14
#